data_d519727a00c1f9a758917f306ca8e511
#
_entry.id   d519727a00c1f9a758917f306ca8e511
#
_cell.length_a   1.000
_cell.length_b   1.000
_cell.length_c   1.000
_cell.angle_alpha   90.00
_cell.angle_beta   90.00
_cell.angle_gamma   90.00
#
_symmetry.space_group_name_H-M   'P 1'
#
loop_
_entity.id
_entity.type
_entity.pdbx_description
1 polymer ?
#
loop_
_entity_poly.entity_id
_entity_poly.type
_entity_poly.pdbx_seq_one_letter_code
_entity_poly.pdbx_strand_id
1 'polypeptide(L)'
;MVVGAKGSPTQLILSGIYHLDVPTGNIRLADADALAANPMVKETFPLALGDSFRSFRIVGTNHDYPRHYKVAIAVGTLWENPLEVTLGALVARDLGLTVGDRFIASHGFADGGSAHAQNPYLVTGIFAPSGTVVDRLILTSVQSVWIAHGVSPGTDLAKDDH
;
A
#
# COMPACT_ATOMS: atom_id res chain seq x y z
N MET A 1 -6.03 15.27 6.03
CA MET A 1 -6.64 15.55 4.71
C MET A 1 -6.26 14.42 3.76
N VAL A 2 -7.19 13.90 2.99
CA VAL A 2 -6.93 12.90 1.94
C VAL A 2 -7.05 13.59 0.59
N VAL A 3 -6.09 13.34 -0.28
CA VAL A 3 -6.10 13.82 -1.67
C VAL A 3 -6.09 12.62 -2.60
N GLY A 4 -7.02 12.59 -3.53
CA GLY A 4 -7.17 11.52 -4.49
C GLY A 4 -7.79 12.01 -5.79
N ALA A 5 -7.99 11.10 -6.75
CA ALA A 5 -8.70 11.40 -7.98
C ALA A 5 -10.16 11.82 -7.69
N LYS A 6 -10.80 12.48 -8.64
CA LYS A 6 -12.18 12.97 -8.49
C LYS A 6 -13.13 11.85 -8.05
N GLY A 7 -13.86 12.10 -6.97
CA GLY A 7 -14.84 11.18 -6.39
C GLY A 7 -15.57 11.85 -5.23
N SER A 8 -16.45 11.12 -4.55
CA SER A 8 -17.12 11.69 -3.39
C SER A 8 -16.15 11.83 -2.20
N PRO A 9 -16.30 12.87 -1.35
CA PRO A 9 -15.51 13.00 -0.13
C PRO A 9 -15.57 11.76 0.75
N THR A 10 -16.73 11.14 0.88
CA THR A 10 -16.93 9.91 1.65
C THR A 10 -16.09 8.76 1.10
N GLN A 11 -16.08 8.57 -0.22
CA GLN A 11 -15.32 7.51 -0.86
C GLN A 11 -13.81 7.71 -0.69
N LEU A 12 -13.30 8.94 -0.76
CA LEU A 12 -11.90 9.26 -0.48
C LEU A 12 -11.51 8.95 0.96
N ILE A 13 -12.38 9.24 1.91
CA ILE A 13 -12.15 8.93 3.34
C ILE A 13 -12.17 7.42 3.57
N LEU A 14 -13.17 6.73 3.04
CA LEU A 14 -13.30 5.28 3.20
C LEU A 14 -12.12 4.52 2.59
N SER A 15 -11.64 4.92 1.42
CA SER A 15 -10.50 4.28 0.78
C SER A 15 -9.15 4.70 1.40
N GLY A 16 -8.93 5.98 1.65
CA GLY A 16 -7.63 6.52 2.04
C GLY A 16 -7.33 6.49 3.54
N ILE A 17 -8.34 6.48 4.40
CA ILE A 17 -8.15 6.45 5.87
C ILE A 17 -8.53 5.09 6.44
N TYR A 18 -9.72 4.60 6.10
CA TYR A 18 -10.26 3.37 6.68
C TYR A 18 -9.94 2.12 5.85
N HIS A 19 -9.50 2.28 4.61
CA HIS A 19 -9.18 1.18 3.68
C HIS A 19 -10.36 0.20 3.48
N LEU A 20 -11.59 0.72 3.52
CA LEU A 20 -12.82 -0.07 3.39
C LEU A 20 -13.40 -0.04 1.97
N ASP A 21 -12.91 0.85 1.11
CA ASP A 21 -13.39 1.01 -0.25
C ASP A 21 -12.21 1.06 -1.24
N VAL A 22 -12.52 0.97 -2.53
CA VAL A 22 -11.52 1.12 -3.58
C VAL A 22 -11.27 2.61 -3.87
N PRO A 23 -10.05 2.99 -4.24
CA PRO A 23 -9.76 4.38 -4.62
C PRO A 23 -10.52 4.78 -5.89
N THR A 24 -10.85 6.06 -5.98
CA THR A 24 -11.55 6.63 -7.13
C THR A 24 -10.69 6.75 -8.39
N GLY A 25 -9.42 6.46 -8.29
CA GLY A 25 -8.42 6.51 -9.34
C GLY A 25 -7.06 7.00 -8.81
N ASN A 26 -6.14 7.26 -9.72
CA ASN A 26 -4.80 7.73 -9.38
C ASN A 26 -4.69 9.25 -9.53
N ILE A 27 -3.84 9.86 -8.73
CA ILE A 27 -3.39 11.24 -8.94
C ILE A 27 -2.05 11.23 -9.66
N ARG A 28 -1.73 12.31 -10.38
CA ARG A 28 -0.44 12.43 -11.04
C ARG A 28 0.66 12.62 -9.98
N LEU A 29 1.82 12.02 -10.21
CA LEU A 29 2.97 12.15 -9.33
C LEU A 29 3.37 13.63 -9.12
N ALA A 30 3.32 14.43 -10.19
CA ALA A 30 3.60 15.87 -10.12
C ALA A 30 2.66 16.61 -9.16
N ASP A 31 1.39 16.24 -9.07
CA ASP A 31 0.44 16.85 -8.13
C ASP A 31 0.76 16.44 -6.68
N ALA A 32 1.16 15.19 -6.47
CA ALA A 32 1.60 14.70 -5.15
C ALA A 32 2.87 15.42 -4.69
N ASP A 33 3.85 15.60 -5.58
CA ASP A 33 5.10 16.30 -5.31
C ASP A 33 4.85 17.78 -5.00
N ALA A 34 3.95 18.45 -5.74
CA ALA A 34 3.57 19.83 -5.47
C ALA A 34 2.92 20.00 -4.10
N LEU A 35 2.10 19.06 -3.67
CA LEU A 35 1.51 19.06 -2.33
C LEU A 35 2.58 18.86 -1.24
N ALA A 36 3.50 17.93 -1.45
CA ALA A 36 4.60 17.67 -0.51
C ALA A 36 5.53 18.88 -0.35
N ALA A 37 5.72 19.68 -1.42
CA ALA A 37 6.53 20.88 -1.41
C ALA A 37 5.84 22.12 -0.81
N ASN A 38 4.53 22.04 -0.54
CA ASN A 38 3.78 23.17 0.01
C ASN A 38 4.16 23.39 1.49
N PRO A 39 4.62 24.63 1.88
CA PRO A 39 5.02 24.91 3.26
C PRO A 39 3.89 24.78 4.30
N MET A 40 2.64 24.81 3.88
CA MET A 40 1.47 24.60 4.75
C MET A 40 1.20 23.12 5.05
N VAL A 41 1.86 22.21 4.35
CA VAL A 41 1.73 20.76 4.51
C VAL A 41 2.89 20.24 5.34
N LYS A 42 2.59 19.70 6.51
CA LYS A 42 3.60 19.17 7.43
C LYS A 42 4.16 17.83 6.97
N GLU A 43 3.28 16.94 6.56
CA GLU A 43 3.60 15.57 6.15
C GLU A 43 2.68 15.10 5.03
N THR A 44 3.21 14.28 4.15
CA THR A 44 2.42 13.56 3.14
C THR A 44 2.82 12.09 3.11
N PHE A 45 1.84 11.22 2.91
CA PHE A 45 2.07 9.80 2.74
C PHE A 45 1.48 9.36 1.40
N PRO A 46 2.29 8.78 0.49
CA PRO A 46 1.74 8.15 -0.69
C PRO A 46 0.96 6.91 -0.27
N LEU A 47 -0.14 6.64 -0.95
CA LEU A 47 -0.93 5.41 -0.77
C LEU A 47 -1.20 4.80 -2.15
N ALA A 48 -0.53 3.71 -2.46
CA ALA A 48 -0.83 2.88 -3.61
C ALA A 48 -1.72 1.71 -3.14
N LEU A 49 -2.95 1.70 -3.62
CA LEU A 49 -4.00 0.78 -3.18
C LEU A 49 -4.45 -0.09 -4.35
N GLY A 50 -5.09 -1.21 -4.05
CA GLY A 50 -5.73 -2.06 -5.05
C GLY A 50 -5.50 -3.55 -4.87
N ASP A 51 -4.43 -3.93 -4.21
CA ASP A 51 -4.13 -5.33 -3.95
C ASP A 51 -4.61 -5.78 -2.57
N SER A 52 -4.83 -7.07 -2.44
CA SER A 52 -5.19 -7.69 -1.18
C SER A 52 -4.59 -9.10 -1.08
N PHE A 53 -4.52 -9.60 0.14
CA PHE A 53 -4.24 -11.00 0.41
C PHE A 53 -5.19 -11.50 1.50
N ARG A 54 -6.01 -12.49 1.18
CA ARG A 54 -6.99 -13.10 2.08
C ARG A 54 -7.82 -12.05 2.86
N SER A 55 -8.39 -11.09 2.14
CA SER A 55 -9.22 -10.00 2.66
C SER A 55 -8.47 -8.89 3.39
N PHE A 56 -7.17 -8.97 3.56
CA PHE A 56 -6.35 -7.87 4.07
C PHE A 56 -5.78 -7.03 2.93
N ARG A 57 -5.84 -5.72 3.07
CA ARG A 57 -5.37 -4.78 2.07
C ARG A 57 -3.86 -4.67 2.07
N ILE A 58 -3.26 -4.65 0.88
CA ILE A 58 -1.87 -4.30 0.66
C ILE A 58 -1.80 -2.82 0.32
N VAL A 59 -1.00 -2.08 1.08
CA VAL A 59 -0.84 -0.64 0.92
C VAL A 59 0.63 -0.32 0.65
N GLY A 60 0.91 0.18 -0.54
CA GLY A 60 2.20 0.75 -0.89
C GLY A 60 2.32 2.16 -0.33
N THR A 61 3.32 2.42 0.48
CA THR A 61 3.52 3.69 1.16
C THR A 61 5.00 3.89 1.50
N ASN A 62 5.30 4.82 2.41
CA ASN A 62 6.63 5.05 2.95
C ASN A 62 6.69 4.72 4.45
N HIS A 63 7.90 4.76 5.03
CA HIS A 63 8.10 4.46 6.44
C HIS A 63 7.48 5.51 7.39
N ASP A 64 7.19 6.70 6.89
CA ASP A 64 6.55 7.76 7.71
C ASP A 64 5.09 7.42 8.03
N TYR A 65 4.45 6.61 7.20
CA TYR A 65 3.06 6.19 7.41
C TYR A 65 2.88 5.41 8.73
N PRO A 66 3.59 4.30 9.00
CA PRO A 66 3.48 3.64 10.30
C PRO A 66 4.01 4.50 11.46
N ARG A 67 4.99 5.38 11.25
CA ARG A 67 5.45 6.33 12.27
C ARG A 67 4.36 7.31 12.67
N HIS A 68 3.58 7.80 11.71
CA HIS A 68 2.44 8.67 11.98
C HIS A 68 1.44 8.04 12.95
N TYR A 69 1.18 6.75 12.81
CA TYR A 69 0.33 5.98 13.72
C TYR A 69 1.06 5.49 14.98
N LYS A 70 2.33 5.82 15.15
CA LYS A 70 3.17 5.42 16.29
C LYS A 70 3.20 3.90 16.51
N VAL A 71 3.23 3.15 15.44
CA VAL A 71 3.27 1.69 15.48
C VAL A 71 4.71 1.22 15.60
N ALA A 72 4.98 0.36 16.59
CA ALA A 72 6.30 -0.23 16.80
C ALA A 72 6.43 -1.58 16.09
N ILE A 73 7.66 -1.96 15.75
CA ILE A 73 7.99 -3.30 15.26
C ILE A 73 8.04 -4.27 16.45
N ALA A 74 7.32 -5.39 16.34
CA ALA A 74 7.39 -6.49 17.31
C ALA A 74 8.46 -7.50 16.92
N VAL A 75 8.54 -7.87 15.63
CA VAL A 75 9.48 -8.87 15.12
C VAL A 75 10.01 -8.40 13.76
N GLY A 76 11.30 -8.62 13.51
CA GLY A 76 11.92 -8.28 12.23
C GLY A 76 12.12 -6.80 12.01
N THR A 77 11.96 -6.36 10.76
CA THR A 77 12.23 -4.99 10.31
C THR A 77 11.12 -4.48 9.41
N LEU A 78 11.09 -3.16 9.17
CA LEU A 78 10.32 -2.58 8.08
C LEU A 78 10.84 -3.10 6.74
N TRP A 79 9.94 -3.05 5.72
CA TRP A 79 10.34 -3.34 4.35
C TRP A 79 11.42 -2.35 3.87
N GLU A 80 12.38 -2.81 3.12
CA GLU A 80 13.46 -1.98 2.54
C GLU A 80 13.59 -2.18 1.04
N ASN A 81 13.47 -3.42 0.58
CA ASN A 81 13.58 -3.76 -0.83
C ASN A 81 12.20 -3.95 -1.48
N PRO A 82 12.11 -3.89 -2.82
CA PRO A 82 10.88 -4.21 -3.52
C PRO A 82 10.35 -5.61 -3.16
N LEU A 83 9.04 -5.74 -3.07
CA LEU A 83 8.31 -6.96 -2.71
C LEU A 83 8.54 -7.45 -1.27
N GLU A 84 9.13 -6.65 -0.42
CA GLU A 84 9.12 -6.87 1.02
C GLU A 84 7.90 -6.23 1.67
N VAL A 85 7.36 -6.88 2.68
CA VAL A 85 6.19 -6.41 3.43
C VAL A 85 6.43 -6.47 4.93
N THR A 86 5.79 -5.56 5.65
CA THR A 86 5.64 -5.60 7.09
C THR A 86 4.16 -5.73 7.43
N LEU A 87 3.82 -6.74 8.22
CA LEU A 87 2.43 -7.10 8.51
C LEU A 87 1.89 -6.37 9.74
N GLY A 88 0.65 -5.91 9.68
CA GLY A 88 -0.10 -5.52 10.86
C GLY A 88 -0.30 -6.70 11.82
N ALA A 89 -0.47 -6.42 13.11
CA ALA A 89 -0.57 -7.45 14.15
C ALA A 89 -1.72 -8.45 13.91
N LEU A 90 -2.88 -7.95 13.48
CA LEU A 90 -4.04 -8.81 13.20
C LEU A 90 -3.83 -9.66 11.94
N VAL A 91 -3.15 -9.14 10.94
CA VAL A 91 -2.82 -9.88 9.72
C VAL A 91 -1.95 -11.09 10.05
N ALA A 92 -0.86 -10.87 10.78
CA ALA A 92 0.06 -11.94 11.18
C ALA A 92 -0.66 -13.00 12.03
N ARG A 93 -1.48 -12.57 12.97
CA ARG A 93 -2.24 -13.47 13.85
C ARG A 93 -3.25 -14.31 13.07
N ASP A 94 -4.09 -13.67 12.28
CA ASP A 94 -5.22 -14.33 11.61
C ASP A 94 -4.76 -15.23 10.47
N LEU A 95 -3.68 -14.91 9.79
CA LEU A 95 -3.11 -15.70 8.70
C LEU A 95 -2.00 -16.66 9.13
N GLY A 96 -1.53 -16.54 10.37
CA GLY A 96 -0.44 -17.38 10.87
C GLY A 96 0.89 -17.15 10.14
N LEU A 97 1.12 -15.94 9.63
CA LEU A 97 2.34 -15.58 8.92
C LEU A 97 3.44 -15.13 9.88
N THR A 98 4.65 -15.48 9.57
CA THR A 98 5.86 -15.09 10.30
C THR A 98 6.90 -14.47 9.37
N VAL A 99 7.92 -13.84 9.95
CA VAL A 99 9.06 -13.31 9.20
C VAL A 99 9.74 -14.43 8.42
N GLY A 100 9.98 -14.20 7.12
CA GLY A 100 10.53 -15.18 6.20
C GLY A 100 9.49 -15.89 5.34
N ASP A 101 8.21 -15.81 5.68
CA ASP A 101 7.13 -16.35 4.86
C ASP A 101 6.95 -15.56 3.58
N ARG A 102 6.44 -16.22 2.55
CA ARG A 102 6.12 -15.62 1.25
C ARG A 102 4.66 -15.87 0.90
N PHE A 103 4.07 -14.93 0.19
CA PHE A 103 2.71 -15.08 -0.32
C PHE A 103 2.53 -14.34 -1.66
N ILE A 104 1.49 -14.73 -2.40
CA ILE A 104 1.12 -14.11 -3.67
C ILE A 104 -0.15 -13.30 -3.46
N ALA A 105 -0.11 -12.03 -3.82
CA ALA A 105 -1.25 -11.13 -3.72
C ALA A 105 -2.35 -11.50 -4.72
N SER A 106 -3.59 -11.25 -4.34
CA SER A 106 -4.73 -11.31 -5.24
C SER A 106 -5.00 -9.92 -5.79
N HIS A 107 -5.00 -9.79 -7.11
CA HIS A 107 -5.56 -8.62 -7.78
C HIS A 107 -7.07 -8.73 -7.70
N GLY A 108 -7.76 -7.66 -7.32
CA GLY A 108 -9.22 -7.65 -7.24
C GLY A 108 -9.84 -8.15 -8.54
N PHE A 109 -10.85 -8.98 -8.44
CA PHE A 109 -11.64 -9.63 -9.47
C PHE A 109 -11.48 -9.13 -10.92
N ALA A 110 -10.40 -9.46 -11.56
CA ALA A 110 -10.28 -9.45 -13.00
C ALA A 110 -10.05 -10.89 -13.42
N ASP A 111 -11.15 -11.60 -13.60
CA ASP A 111 -11.17 -12.82 -14.39
C ASP A 111 -10.58 -12.50 -15.77
N GLY A 112 -9.63 -13.24 -16.14
CA GLY A 112 -9.24 -13.22 -17.54
C GLY A 112 -7.75 -13.32 -17.79
N GLY A 113 -7.24 -14.50 -17.69
CA GLY A 113 -6.23 -14.93 -18.64
C GLY A 113 -4.83 -14.41 -18.41
N SER A 114 -4.00 -15.33 -18.27
CA SER A 114 -2.55 -15.41 -18.22
C SER A 114 -2.00 -15.29 -16.80
N ALA A 115 -1.59 -16.47 -16.33
CA ALA A 115 -0.65 -16.60 -15.22
C ALA A 115 0.67 -15.93 -15.64
N HIS A 116 0.70 -14.59 -15.60
CA HIS A 116 1.95 -13.89 -15.52
C HIS A 116 2.54 -14.29 -14.16
N ALA A 117 3.79 -14.72 -14.17
CA ALA A 117 4.52 -15.11 -12.97
C ALA A 117 4.35 -14.00 -11.94
N GLN A 118 3.46 -14.19 -10.97
CA GLN A 118 3.23 -13.24 -9.91
C GLN A 118 4.42 -13.32 -8.97
N ASN A 119 5.09 -12.20 -8.78
CA ASN A 119 6.21 -12.14 -7.87
C ASN A 119 5.70 -12.26 -6.43
N PRO A 120 6.22 -13.20 -5.63
CA PRO A 120 5.80 -13.33 -4.25
C PRO A 120 6.30 -12.17 -3.40
N TYR A 121 5.48 -11.77 -2.43
CA TYR A 121 5.89 -10.89 -1.35
C TYR A 121 6.60 -11.67 -0.25
N LEU A 122 7.64 -11.06 0.33
CA LEU A 122 8.39 -11.60 1.45
C LEU A 122 8.06 -10.82 2.73
N VAL A 123 7.68 -11.52 3.77
CA VAL A 123 7.45 -10.93 5.09
C VAL A 123 8.79 -10.66 5.78
N THR A 124 9.11 -9.40 6.04
CA THR A 124 10.35 -8.97 6.71
C THR A 124 10.12 -8.54 8.15
N GLY A 125 8.90 -8.21 8.52
CA GLY A 125 8.58 -7.77 9.86
C GLY A 125 7.09 -7.86 10.20
N ILE A 126 6.82 -7.78 11.48
CA ILE A 126 5.47 -7.77 12.05
C ILE A 126 5.39 -6.63 13.06
N PHE A 127 4.37 -5.78 12.92
CA PHE A 127 4.11 -4.70 13.87
C PHE A 127 3.52 -5.24 15.17
N ALA A 128 3.83 -4.56 16.26
CA ALA A 128 3.12 -4.72 17.52
C ALA A 128 1.66 -4.24 17.39
N PRO A 129 0.73 -4.78 18.18
CA PRO A 129 -0.65 -4.28 18.21
C PRO A 129 -0.67 -2.79 18.55
N SER A 130 -1.43 -2.00 17.77
CA SER A 130 -1.48 -0.54 17.92
C SER A 130 -2.88 0.01 18.21
N GLY A 131 -3.92 -0.78 17.97
CA GLY A 131 -5.29 -0.31 18.02
C GLY A 131 -5.65 0.64 16.88
N THR A 132 -4.81 0.72 15.84
CA THR A 132 -5.01 1.56 14.66
C THR A 132 -5.35 0.72 13.44
N VAL A 133 -5.68 1.39 12.32
CA VAL A 133 -5.93 0.73 11.04
C VAL A 133 -4.73 -0.10 10.57
N VAL A 134 -3.51 0.25 10.95
CA VAL A 134 -2.29 -0.47 10.58
C VAL A 134 -2.32 -1.93 11.03
N ASP A 135 -2.98 -2.25 12.13
CA ASP A 135 -3.11 -3.63 12.59
C ASP A 135 -3.73 -4.57 11.54
N ARG A 136 -4.53 -4.04 10.61
CA ARG A 136 -5.21 -4.77 9.55
C ARG A 136 -4.58 -4.62 8.16
N LEU A 137 -3.44 -3.99 8.06
CA LEU A 137 -2.79 -3.70 6.78
C LEU A 137 -1.53 -4.53 6.56
N ILE A 138 -1.25 -4.77 5.29
CA ILE A 138 0.04 -5.26 4.82
C ILE A 138 0.73 -4.07 4.17
N LEU A 139 1.81 -3.59 4.77
CA LEU A 139 2.52 -2.42 4.29
C LEU A 139 3.74 -2.81 3.44
N THR A 140 3.93 -2.11 2.35
CA THR A 140 5.05 -2.28 1.42
C THR A 140 5.43 -0.94 0.80
N SER A 141 6.43 -0.94 -0.08
CA SER A 141 6.76 0.25 -0.87
C SER A 141 5.76 0.47 -2.00
N VAL A 142 5.61 1.72 -2.42
CA VAL A 142 4.84 2.06 -3.64
C VAL A 142 5.40 1.32 -4.85
N GLN A 143 6.72 1.20 -4.94
CA GLN A 143 7.39 0.47 -6.01
C GLN A 143 6.97 -1.00 -6.07
N SER A 144 6.77 -1.66 -4.92
CA SER A 144 6.31 -3.06 -4.87
C SER A 144 4.95 -3.22 -5.53
N VAL A 145 4.03 -2.31 -5.29
CA VAL A 145 2.70 -2.32 -5.90
C VAL A 145 2.80 -2.11 -7.41
N TRP A 146 3.66 -1.21 -7.87
CA TRP A 146 3.89 -1.00 -9.31
C TRP A 146 4.45 -2.25 -9.99
N ILE A 147 5.45 -2.90 -9.37
CA ILE A 147 6.03 -4.15 -9.88
C ILE A 147 4.95 -5.25 -9.97
N ALA A 148 4.11 -5.39 -8.95
CA ALA A 148 3.03 -6.36 -8.93
C ALA A 148 2.02 -6.14 -10.07
N HIS A 149 1.82 -4.88 -10.47
CA HIS A 149 0.96 -4.50 -11.60
C HIS A 149 1.68 -4.48 -12.96
N GLY A 150 2.94 -4.90 -13.03
CA GLY A 150 3.72 -4.91 -14.27
C GLY A 150 4.13 -3.52 -14.77
N VAL A 151 4.04 -2.51 -13.93
CA VAL A 151 4.49 -1.14 -14.25
C VAL A 151 5.96 -1.02 -13.90
N SER A 152 6.81 -0.83 -14.92
CA SER A 152 8.22 -0.52 -14.70
C SER A 152 8.38 0.94 -14.30
N PRO A 153 9.14 1.25 -13.24
CA PRO A 153 9.46 2.64 -12.92
C PRO A 153 10.23 3.27 -14.08
N GLY A 154 9.56 4.10 -14.87
CA GLY A 154 10.19 4.88 -15.93
C GLY A 154 9.61 4.79 -17.33
N THR A 155 8.52 4.01 -17.59
CA THR A 155 8.05 3.82 -18.96
C THR A 155 6.66 4.40 -19.27
N ASP A 156 5.88 4.85 -18.30
CA ASP A 156 4.50 5.31 -18.56
C ASP A 156 4.12 6.67 -17.94
N LEU A 157 5.05 7.63 -17.99
CA LEU A 157 4.69 9.04 -17.71
C LEU A 157 4.34 9.84 -19.00
N ALA A 158 4.23 9.18 -20.15
CA ALA A 158 4.09 9.85 -21.43
C ALA A 158 2.97 9.32 -22.34
N LYS A 159 1.92 8.71 -21.81
CA LYS A 159 0.74 8.36 -22.61
C LYS A 159 -0.54 8.45 -21.81
N ASP A 160 -1.04 9.64 -21.64
CA ASP A 160 -2.47 9.95 -21.63
C ASP A 160 -2.66 11.45 -21.87
N ASP A 161 -2.27 11.89 -23.07
CA ASP A 161 -2.83 13.05 -23.72
C ASP A 161 -3.96 12.52 -24.63
N HIS A 162 -5.16 12.52 -24.07
CA HIS A 162 -6.39 12.70 -24.86
C HIS A 162 -7.58 12.87 -23.92
#